data_b875a813fea026b495fc281f7c0f8598
#
_entry.id   b875a813fea026b495fc281f7c0f8598
#
_cell.length_a   1.000
_cell.length_b   1.000
_cell.length_c   1.000
_cell.angle_alpha   90.00
_cell.angle_beta   90.00
_cell.angle_gamma   90.00
#
_symmetry.space_group_name_H-M   'P 1'
#
loop_
_entity.id
_entity.type
_entity.pdbx_description
1 polymer ?
#
loop_
_entity_poly.entity_id
_entity_poly.type
_entity_poly.pdbx_seq_one_letter_code
_entity_poly.pdbx_strand_id
1 'polypeptide(L)'
;MDLVSVIIPYYKKRNFIKETIVSVINQSYNHLEILIIYDDINLNDLEFLQEISKLDNRIKIINNHKRLGAGLSRNKGIEQSNGKYIAFIDADDTWAQDKLKDQISFMKKNNYQISHTSYFIINEKKKIIGQRKARDLLSINEVLKSCDIGLSTVIIERKVIVKTNAKFPKLVTKEDFVFWLMLLNKNYKFYAYDSNLTNWTDSKNSL
;
A
#
# COMPACT_ATOMS: atom_id res chain seq x y z
N MET A 1 21.06 2.99 1.80
CA MET A 1 19.64 2.66 2.16
C MET A 1 19.12 1.64 1.16
N ASP A 2 18.18 0.75 1.57
CA ASP A 2 17.55 -0.17 0.64
C ASP A 2 16.41 0.54 -0.12
N LEU A 3 16.22 0.25 -1.40
CA LEU A 3 15.13 0.85 -2.20
C LEU A 3 13.77 0.33 -1.75
N VAL A 4 12.78 1.23 -1.66
CA VAL A 4 11.37 0.92 -1.42
C VAL A 4 10.58 1.21 -2.68
N SER A 5 9.79 0.24 -3.17
CA SER A 5 8.80 0.49 -4.22
C SER A 5 7.44 0.72 -3.58
N VAL A 6 6.90 1.91 -3.75
CA VAL A 6 5.55 2.27 -3.30
C VAL A 6 4.59 2.08 -4.45
N ILE A 7 3.60 1.21 -4.28
CA ILE A 7 2.62 0.83 -5.31
C ILE A 7 1.27 1.49 -4.99
N ILE A 8 0.76 2.28 -5.93
CA ILE A 8 -0.48 3.05 -5.83
C ILE A 8 -1.41 2.65 -6.98
N PRO A 9 -2.40 1.75 -6.78
CA PRO A 9 -3.42 1.51 -7.79
C PRO A 9 -4.35 2.72 -7.89
N TYR A 10 -4.57 3.22 -9.10
CA TYR A 10 -5.42 4.39 -9.33
C TYR A 10 -6.66 4.02 -10.15
N TYR A 11 -7.84 4.30 -9.58
CA TYR A 11 -9.12 4.25 -10.27
C TYR A 11 -10.07 5.30 -9.70
N LYS A 12 -10.46 6.30 -10.51
CA LYS A 12 -11.47 7.34 -10.17
C LYS A 12 -11.27 8.06 -8.82
N LYS A 13 -10.03 8.26 -8.40
CA LYS A 13 -9.69 8.94 -7.12
C LYS A 13 -9.04 10.32 -7.33
N ARG A 14 -9.46 11.07 -8.38
CA ARG A 14 -8.88 12.36 -8.77
C ARG A 14 -8.78 13.36 -7.62
N ASN A 15 -9.80 13.41 -6.76
CA ASN A 15 -9.86 14.38 -5.66
C ASN A 15 -8.92 14.04 -4.49
N PHE A 16 -8.38 12.83 -4.43
CA PHE A 16 -7.57 12.33 -3.31
C PHE A 16 -6.11 12.10 -3.70
N ILE A 17 -5.87 11.59 -4.89
CA ILE A 17 -4.56 11.08 -5.32
C ILE A 17 -3.41 12.06 -5.15
N LYS A 18 -3.64 13.37 -5.31
CA LYS A 18 -2.60 14.39 -5.14
C LYS A 18 -2.07 14.40 -3.72
N GLU A 19 -2.95 14.33 -2.71
CA GLU A 19 -2.55 14.30 -1.30
C GLU A 19 -1.81 12.99 -0.97
N THR A 20 -2.29 11.87 -1.49
CA THR A 20 -1.62 10.57 -1.35
C THR A 20 -0.19 10.65 -1.86
N ILE A 21 0.01 11.12 -3.09
CA ILE A 21 1.34 11.26 -3.72
C ILE A 21 2.23 12.22 -2.91
N VAL A 22 1.71 13.37 -2.50
CA VAL A 22 2.47 14.34 -1.68
C VAL A 22 2.91 13.72 -0.36
N SER A 23 2.07 12.89 0.28
CA SER A 23 2.43 12.19 1.52
C SER A 23 3.56 11.18 1.33
N VAL A 24 3.67 10.58 0.13
CA VAL A 24 4.74 9.66 -0.23
C VAL A 24 6.02 10.40 -0.63
N ILE A 25 5.92 11.49 -1.40
CA ILE A 25 7.07 12.33 -1.78
C ILE A 25 7.79 12.87 -0.53
N ASN A 26 7.02 13.29 0.47
CA ASN A 26 7.50 13.92 1.70
C ASN A 26 7.95 12.91 2.79
N GLN A 27 8.08 11.64 2.46
CA GLN A 27 8.63 10.67 3.40
C GLN A 27 10.08 11.03 3.76
N SER A 28 10.44 10.96 5.04
CA SER A 28 11.81 11.16 5.49
C SER A 28 12.79 10.07 5.01
N TYR A 29 12.25 8.95 4.50
CA TYR A 29 12.99 7.89 3.81
C TYR A 29 13.03 8.16 2.31
N ASN A 30 14.12 8.75 1.81
CA ASN A 30 14.18 9.29 0.44
C ASN A 30 14.48 8.27 -0.65
N HIS A 31 15.03 7.09 -0.31
CA HIS A 31 15.41 6.07 -1.29
C HIS A 31 14.21 5.20 -1.67
N LEU A 32 13.30 5.74 -2.46
CA LEU A 32 12.07 5.11 -2.91
C LEU A 32 11.79 5.40 -4.38
N GLU A 33 10.98 4.55 -5.01
CA GLU A 33 10.28 4.77 -6.28
C GLU A 33 8.77 4.71 -6.05
N ILE A 34 8.01 5.47 -6.82
CA ILE A 34 6.55 5.58 -6.71
C ILE A 34 5.95 5.06 -8.02
N LEU A 35 5.22 3.95 -7.94
CA LEU A 35 4.61 3.29 -9.08
C LEU A 35 3.10 3.52 -9.03
N ILE A 36 2.59 4.43 -9.84
CA ILE A 36 1.15 4.68 -10.00
C ILE A 36 0.65 3.75 -11.09
N ILE A 37 -0.23 2.82 -10.73
CA ILE A 37 -0.81 1.88 -11.67
C ILE A 37 -2.16 2.42 -12.10
N TYR A 38 -2.19 3.02 -13.29
CA TYR A 38 -3.38 3.63 -13.84
C TYR A 38 -4.34 2.58 -14.38
N ASP A 39 -5.46 2.38 -13.68
CA ASP A 39 -6.47 1.34 -13.93
C ASP A 39 -7.80 1.94 -14.40
N ASP A 40 -7.74 3.02 -15.15
CA ASP A 40 -8.91 3.70 -15.71
C ASP A 40 -8.75 3.84 -17.24
N ILE A 41 -9.83 4.26 -17.91
CA ILE A 41 -9.87 4.57 -19.33
C ILE A 41 -10.06 6.09 -19.60
N ASN A 42 -10.23 6.88 -18.54
CA ASN A 42 -10.47 8.32 -18.62
C ASN A 42 -9.18 9.07 -18.94
N LEU A 43 -9.03 9.55 -20.17
CA LEU A 43 -7.82 10.25 -20.61
C LEU A 43 -7.53 11.54 -19.82
N ASN A 44 -8.55 12.26 -19.36
CA ASN A 44 -8.38 13.48 -18.55
C ASN A 44 -7.75 13.16 -17.18
N ASP A 45 -8.06 11.99 -16.61
CA ASP A 45 -7.43 11.55 -15.36
C ASP A 45 -5.99 11.09 -15.60
N LEU A 46 -5.71 10.49 -16.75
CA LEU A 46 -4.34 10.13 -17.11
C LEU A 46 -3.47 11.38 -17.31
N GLU A 47 -3.96 12.37 -18.04
CA GLU A 47 -3.26 13.68 -18.24
C GLU A 47 -3.01 14.36 -16.88
N PHE A 48 -4.00 14.37 -16.01
CA PHE A 48 -3.84 14.90 -14.65
C PHE A 48 -2.75 14.19 -13.86
N LEU A 49 -2.67 12.85 -13.93
CA LEU A 49 -1.60 12.10 -13.29
C LEU A 49 -0.24 12.37 -13.91
N GLN A 50 -0.18 12.57 -15.24
CA GLN A 50 1.06 12.96 -15.92
C GLN A 50 1.57 14.33 -15.45
N GLU A 51 0.68 15.29 -15.22
CA GLU A 51 1.07 16.57 -14.61
C GLU A 51 1.55 16.41 -13.17
N ILE A 52 0.87 15.59 -12.36
CA ILE A 52 1.32 15.29 -10.99
C ILE A 52 2.69 14.59 -11.00
N SER A 53 2.95 13.72 -11.97
CA SER A 53 4.24 13.00 -12.02
C SER A 53 5.45 13.91 -12.25
N LYS A 54 5.24 15.13 -12.74
CA LYS A 54 6.30 16.14 -12.87
C LYS A 54 6.76 16.72 -11.53
N LEU A 55 6.00 16.52 -10.45
CA LEU A 55 6.36 16.98 -9.10
C LEU A 55 7.61 16.29 -8.54
N ASP A 56 7.87 15.06 -8.96
CA ASP A 56 9.00 14.29 -8.44
C ASP A 56 9.44 13.23 -9.46
N ASN A 57 10.73 13.14 -9.74
CA ASN A 57 11.31 12.23 -10.73
C ASN A 57 11.27 10.76 -10.33
N ARG A 58 10.95 10.46 -9.07
CA ARG A 58 10.76 9.09 -8.55
C ARG A 58 9.40 8.50 -8.95
N ILE A 59 8.49 9.30 -9.52
CA ILE A 59 7.15 8.86 -9.93
C ILE A 59 7.19 8.24 -11.32
N LYS A 60 6.60 7.06 -11.45
CA LYS A 60 6.37 6.35 -12.72
C LYS A 60 4.90 6.00 -12.84
N ILE A 61 4.29 6.31 -13.99
CA ILE A 61 2.92 5.93 -14.31
C ILE A 61 2.96 4.69 -15.22
N ILE A 62 2.25 3.65 -14.82
CA ILE A 62 2.10 2.39 -15.55
C ILE A 62 0.64 2.25 -15.95
N ASN A 63 0.36 2.35 -17.24
CA ASN A 63 -1.01 2.27 -17.76
C ASN A 63 -1.40 0.80 -18.00
N ASN A 64 -2.56 0.40 -17.48
CA ASN A 64 -3.16 -0.93 -17.72
C ASN A 64 -3.86 -1.04 -19.09
N HIS A 65 -4.15 0.10 -19.74
CA HIS A 65 -4.93 0.21 -20.99
C HIS A 65 -6.34 -0.38 -20.92
N LYS A 66 -6.74 -0.97 -19.81
CA LYS A 66 -8.09 -1.47 -19.49
C LYS A 66 -8.24 -1.62 -18.00
N ARG A 67 -9.46 -1.66 -17.51
CA ARG A 67 -9.73 -1.88 -16.09
C ARG A 67 -9.43 -3.33 -15.70
N LEU A 68 -8.48 -3.52 -14.80
CA LEU A 68 -8.08 -4.84 -14.26
C LEU A 68 -8.60 -5.07 -12.84
N GLY A 69 -8.84 -4.00 -12.07
CA GLY A 69 -9.13 -4.01 -10.64
C GLY A 69 -7.88 -3.86 -9.77
N ALA A 70 -8.10 -3.50 -8.51
CA ALA A 70 -7.03 -3.13 -7.58
C ALA A 70 -6.00 -4.25 -7.37
N GLY A 71 -6.45 -5.50 -7.19
CA GLY A 71 -5.56 -6.64 -6.97
C GLY A 71 -4.60 -6.88 -8.14
N LEU A 72 -5.12 -6.92 -9.37
CA LEU A 72 -4.27 -7.14 -10.55
C LEU A 72 -3.38 -5.94 -10.85
N SER A 73 -3.83 -4.72 -10.55
CA SER A 73 -3.01 -3.51 -10.64
C SER A 73 -1.83 -3.57 -9.66
N ARG A 74 -2.05 -4.01 -8.41
CA ARG A 74 -0.95 -4.22 -7.46
C ARG A 74 0.02 -5.30 -7.93
N ASN A 75 -0.45 -6.40 -8.53
CA ASN A 75 0.43 -7.42 -9.12
C ASN A 75 1.34 -6.81 -10.21
N LYS A 76 0.78 -6.00 -11.10
CA LYS A 76 1.56 -5.30 -12.13
C LYS A 76 2.60 -4.36 -11.52
N GLY A 77 2.22 -3.64 -10.45
CA GLY A 77 3.17 -2.82 -9.69
C GLY A 77 4.30 -3.63 -9.08
N ILE A 78 4.01 -4.80 -8.50
CA ILE A 78 5.02 -5.72 -7.96
C ILE A 78 5.97 -6.20 -9.06
N GLU A 79 5.45 -6.57 -10.22
CA GLU A 79 6.25 -7.03 -11.37
C GLU A 79 7.20 -5.94 -11.89
N GLN A 80 6.78 -4.67 -11.85
CA GLN A 80 7.57 -3.51 -12.30
C GLN A 80 8.46 -2.90 -11.20
N SER A 81 8.39 -3.43 -9.96
CA SER A 81 9.14 -2.90 -8.82
C SER A 81 10.59 -3.34 -8.82
N ASN A 82 11.49 -2.46 -8.36
CA ASN A 82 12.92 -2.74 -8.20
C ASN A 82 13.35 -2.75 -6.72
N GLY A 83 12.46 -2.32 -5.82
CA GLY A 83 12.75 -2.18 -4.40
C GLY A 83 12.98 -3.52 -3.69
N LYS A 84 13.83 -3.50 -2.68
CA LYS A 84 13.96 -4.58 -1.71
C LYS A 84 12.68 -4.72 -0.86
N TYR A 85 12.03 -3.61 -0.59
CA TYR A 85 10.77 -3.53 0.12
C TYR A 85 9.66 -3.08 -0.82
N ILE A 86 8.49 -3.70 -0.69
CA ILE A 86 7.25 -3.31 -1.35
C ILE A 86 6.33 -2.70 -0.29
N ALA A 87 5.88 -1.50 -0.53
CA ALA A 87 4.87 -0.83 0.28
C ALA A 87 3.64 -0.55 -0.59
N PHE A 88 2.45 -0.69 -0.03
CA PHE A 88 1.20 -0.41 -0.72
C PHE A 88 0.53 0.81 -0.08
N ILE A 89 -0.12 1.62 -0.90
CA ILE A 89 -0.99 2.70 -0.44
C ILE A 89 -2.13 2.88 -1.44
N ASP A 90 -3.36 2.96 -0.95
CA ASP A 90 -4.52 3.24 -1.78
C ASP A 90 -4.58 4.73 -2.15
N ALA A 91 -5.17 5.05 -3.30
CA ALA A 91 -5.12 6.39 -3.91
C ALA A 91 -5.88 7.48 -3.13
N ASP A 92 -6.52 7.14 -2.05
CA ASP A 92 -7.25 8.03 -1.14
C ASP A 92 -6.69 8.06 0.30
N ASP A 93 -5.65 7.27 0.59
CA ASP A 93 -4.98 7.23 1.89
C ASP A 93 -3.77 8.17 1.94
N THR A 94 -3.30 8.47 3.15
CA THR A 94 -2.08 9.26 3.37
C THR A 94 -1.20 8.67 4.45
N TRP A 95 0.11 8.92 4.36
CA TRP A 95 1.11 8.49 5.32
C TRP A 95 1.66 9.62 6.17
N ALA A 96 1.99 9.32 7.43
CA ALA A 96 2.82 10.17 8.26
C ALA A 96 4.26 10.24 7.70
N GLN A 97 4.93 11.36 7.88
CA GLN A 97 6.24 11.65 7.28
C GLN A 97 7.33 10.61 7.57
N ASP A 98 7.32 10.00 8.75
CA ASP A 98 8.34 9.02 9.15
C ASP A 98 7.92 7.56 8.96
N LYS A 99 6.77 7.30 8.30
CA LYS A 99 6.21 5.93 8.18
C LYS A 99 7.20 4.93 7.59
N LEU A 100 7.79 5.22 6.47
CA LEU A 100 8.72 4.28 5.83
C LEU A 100 10.01 4.11 6.66
N LYS A 101 10.55 5.19 7.19
CA LYS A 101 11.77 5.17 8.02
C LYS A 101 11.58 4.32 9.28
N ASP A 102 10.52 4.58 10.03
CA ASP A 102 10.29 3.93 11.32
C ASP A 102 9.94 2.45 11.14
N GLN A 103 9.04 2.14 10.20
CA GLN A 103 8.60 0.78 9.96
C GLN A 103 9.72 -0.10 9.38
N ILE A 104 10.55 0.42 8.46
CA ILE A 104 11.72 -0.31 7.92
C ILE A 104 12.77 -0.52 9.01
N SER A 105 13.00 0.49 9.87
CA SER A 105 13.92 0.35 11.01
C SER A 105 13.46 -0.73 11.97
N PHE A 106 12.15 -0.77 12.27
CA PHE A 106 11.54 -1.82 13.07
C PHE A 106 11.72 -3.22 12.45
N MET A 107 11.45 -3.34 11.14
CA MET A 107 11.63 -4.60 10.41
C MET A 107 13.08 -5.09 10.46
N LYS A 108 14.04 -4.19 10.21
CA LYS A 108 15.48 -4.51 10.22
C LYS A 108 15.95 -4.92 11.61
N LYS A 109 15.61 -4.14 12.65
CA LYS A 109 16.01 -4.41 14.04
C LYS A 109 15.60 -5.80 14.51
N ASN A 110 14.41 -6.26 14.08
CA ASN A 110 13.82 -7.52 14.54
C ASN A 110 13.93 -8.66 13.50
N ASN A 111 14.59 -8.41 12.37
CA ASN A 111 14.67 -9.36 11.24
C ASN A 111 13.29 -9.81 10.71
N TYR A 112 12.30 -8.91 10.70
CA TYR A 112 10.96 -9.16 10.21
C TYR A 112 10.85 -8.92 8.71
N GLN A 113 10.16 -9.80 8.01
CA GLN A 113 10.03 -9.75 6.55
C GLN A 113 8.72 -9.09 6.10
N ILE A 114 7.72 -9.04 6.97
CA ILE A 114 6.43 -8.38 6.75
C ILE A 114 6.08 -7.63 8.03
N SER A 115 5.64 -6.39 7.89
CA SER A 115 5.06 -5.63 8.99
C SER A 115 3.87 -4.79 8.54
N HIS A 116 3.03 -4.42 9.48
CA HIS A 116 1.94 -3.47 9.31
C HIS A 116 1.87 -2.52 10.51
N THR A 117 1.14 -1.42 10.37
CA THR A 117 1.04 -0.40 11.42
C THR A 117 -0.40 -0.21 11.87
N SER A 118 -0.57 0.41 13.05
CA SER A 118 -1.83 1.03 13.41
C SER A 118 -2.18 2.17 12.46
N TYR A 119 -3.46 2.53 12.37
CA TYR A 119 -3.91 3.60 11.49
C TYR A 119 -5.14 4.33 12.05
N PHE A 120 -5.25 5.60 11.66
CA PHE A 120 -6.48 6.36 11.88
C PHE A 120 -7.47 6.12 10.74
N ILE A 121 -8.75 6.10 11.09
CA ILE A 121 -9.86 6.18 10.14
C ILE A 121 -10.28 7.65 10.09
N ILE A 122 -10.18 8.25 8.92
CA ILE A 122 -10.56 9.64 8.70
C ILE A 122 -11.72 9.73 7.69
N ASN A 123 -12.59 10.70 7.85
CA ASN A 123 -13.60 11.00 6.83
C ASN A 123 -13.02 11.91 5.73
N GLU A 124 -13.81 12.17 4.67
CA GLU A 124 -13.43 13.06 3.56
C GLU A 124 -13.08 14.49 4.00
N LYS A 125 -13.54 14.94 5.18
CA LYS A 125 -13.20 16.23 5.80
C LYS A 125 -11.93 16.16 6.67
N LYS A 126 -11.17 15.07 6.60
CA LYS A 126 -9.94 14.81 7.37
C LYS A 126 -10.13 14.74 8.89
N LYS A 127 -11.35 14.58 9.35
CA LYS A 127 -11.62 14.37 10.78
C LYS A 127 -11.41 12.90 11.12
N ILE A 128 -10.67 12.63 12.19
CA ILE A 128 -10.52 11.28 12.75
C ILE A 128 -11.87 10.83 13.32
N ILE A 129 -12.37 9.70 12.82
CA ILE A 129 -13.63 9.08 13.22
C ILE A 129 -13.42 7.71 13.85
N GLY A 130 -12.19 7.19 13.83
CA GLY A 130 -11.84 5.92 14.43
C GLY A 130 -10.34 5.63 14.36
N GLN A 131 -9.97 4.49 14.91
CA GLN A 131 -8.60 3.96 14.92
C GLN A 131 -8.64 2.44 14.85
N ARG A 132 -7.64 1.85 14.21
CA ARG A 132 -7.33 0.43 14.30
C ARG A 132 -5.93 0.26 14.85
N LYS A 133 -5.80 -0.51 15.92
CA LYS A 133 -4.51 -0.88 16.50
C LYS A 133 -3.97 -2.12 15.81
N ALA A 134 -2.72 -2.05 15.39
CA ALA A 134 -2.02 -3.21 14.85
C ALA A 134 -1.71 -4.21 15.99
N ARG A 135 -1.78 -5.48 15.66
CA ARG A 135 -1.34 -6.59 16.51
C ARG A 135 -0.64 -7.63 15.64
N ASP A 136 0.24 -8.40 16.23
CA ASP A 136 0.87 -9.49 15.51
C ASP A 136 -0.19 -10.49 15.03
N LEU A 137 -0.05 -10.91 13.77
CA LEU A 137 -0.90 -11.93 13.15
C LEU A 137 0.02 -13.06 12.68
N LEU A 138 0.06 -14.11 13.48
CA LEU A 138 1.03 -15.20 13.37
C LEU A 138 0.44 -16.45 12.73
N SER A 139 -0.89 -16.49 12.55
CA SER A 139 -1.60 -17.64 11.99
C SER A 139 -2.83 -17.23 11.18
N ILE A 140 -3.27 -18.12 10.30
CA ILE A 140 -4.51 -17.98 9.53
C ILE A 140 -5.71 -17.79 10.45
N ASN A 141 -5.79 -18.57 11.55
CA ASN A 141 -6.92 -18.51 12.46
C ASN A 141 -7.10 -17.14 13.12
N GLU A 142 -6.00 -16.40 13.36
CA GLU A 142 -6.07 -15.06 13.91
C GLU A 142 -6.65 -14.08 12.90
N VAL A 143 -6.24 -14.16 11.64
CA VAL A 143 -6.73 -13.29 10.55
C VAL A 143 -8.19 -13.61 10.21
N LEU A 144 -8.60 -14.89 10.27
CA LEU A 144 -10.01 -15.28 10.06
C LEU A 144 -10.94 -14.77 11.17
N LYS A 145 -10.45 -14.61 12.39
CA LYS A 145 -11.24 -14.02 13.49
C LYS A 145 -11.39 -12.52 13.34
N SER A 146 -10.33 -11.84 13.00
CA SER A 146 -10.32 -10.39 12.76
C SER A 146 -9.11 -10.03 11.90
N CYS A 147 -9.35 -9.42 10.74
CA CYS A 147 -8.30 -8.86 9.89
C CYS A 147 -8.17 -7.37 10.16
N ASP A 148 -7.20 -7.02 10.99
CA ASP A 148 -6.91 -5.61 11.33
C ASP A 148 -5.81 -5.02 10.44
N ILE A 149 -5.41 -5.73 9.38
CA ILE A 149 -4.40 -5.29 8.42
C ILE A 149 -5.04 -4.38 7.38
N GLY A 150 -4.84 -3.08 7.50
CA GLY A 150 -5.12 -2.15 6.42
C GLY A 150 -4.04 -2.23 5.34
N LEU A 151 -4.43 -2.34 4.07
CA LEU A 151 -3.47 -2.50 2.97
C LEU A 151 -2.40 -1.41 2.96
N SER A 152 -2.80 -0.16 3.12
CA SER A 152 -1.91 1.01 3.11
C SER A 152 -0.92 1.07 4.28
N THR A 153 -1.02 0.13 5.24
CA THR A 153 -0.11 0.02 6.38
C THR A 153 1.05 -0.94 6.15
N VAL A 154 0.95 -1.80 5.14
CA VAL A 154 1.83 -2.97 4.98
C VAL A 154 3.12 -2.64 4.24
N ILE A 155 4.23 -3.19 4.75
CA ILE A 155 5.53 -3.31 4.05
C ILE A 155 5.93 -4.78 4.03
N ILE A 156 6.37 -5.26 2.85
CA ILE A 156 6.82 -6.64 2.63
C ILE A 156 8.20 -6.62 1.99
N GLU A 157 9.13 -7.46 2.45
CA GLU A 157 10.35 -7.72 1.70
C GLU A 157 9.99 -8.41 0.36
N ARG A 158 10.44 -7.84 -0.77
CA ARG A 158 10.16 -8.36 -2.11
C ARG A 158 10.50 -9.85 -2.26
N LYS A 159 11.57 -10.32 -1.58
CA LYS A 159 11.96 -11.74 -1.59
C LYS A 159 10.85 -12.68 -1.10
N VAL A 160 9.96 -12.23 -0.21
CA VAL A 160 8.81 -13.02 0.28
C VAL A 160 7.86 -13.31 -0.88
N ILE A 161 7.47 -12.26 -1.61
CA ILE A 161 6.54 -12.38 -2.75
C ILE A 161 7.15 -13.29 -3.84
N VAL A 162 8.43 -13.09 -4.15
CA VAL A 162 9.14 -13.89 -5.15
C VAL A 162 9.21 -15.38 -4.74
N LYS A 163 9.59 -15.67 -3.49
CA LYS A 163 9.69 -17.05 -3.00
C LYS A 163 8.33 -17.77 -2.91
N THR A 164 7.28 -17.05 -2.57
CA THR A 164 5.95 -17.65 -2.41
C THR A 164 5.18 -17.72 -3.71
N ASN A 165 5.58 -16.94 -4.72
CA ASN A 165 4.81 -16.66 -5.93
C ASN A 165 3.37 -16.21 -5.61
N ALA A 166 3.19 -15.53 -4.45
CA ALA A 166 1.89 -15.03 -4.04
C ALA A 166 1.45 -13.86 -4.93
N LYS A 167 0.19 -13.88 -5.33
CA LYS A 167 -0.43 -12.85 -6.17
C LYS A 167 -1.77 -12.45 -5.58
N PHE A 168 -2.11 -11.17 -5.68
CA PHE A 168 -3.47 -10.73 -5.41
C PHE A 168 -4.43 -11.42 -6.39
N PRO A 169 -5.52 -12.03 -5.91
CA PRO A 169 -6.51 -12.65 -6.78
C PRO A 169 -7.32 -11.61 -7.56
N LYS A 170 -7.95 -12.04 -8.65
CA LYS A 170 -8.91 -11.22 -9.39
C LYS A 170 -10.25 -11.21 -8.65
N LEU A 171 -10.35 -10.39 -7.61
CA LEU A 171 -11.56 -10.16 -6.83
C LEU A 171 -11.92 -8.68 -6.88
N VAL A 172 -13.21 -8.37 -6.69
CA VAL A 172 -13.70 -6.98 -6.62
C VAL A 172 -13.37 -6.38 -5.26
N THR A 173 -13.49 -7.18 -4.20
CA THR A 173 -13.19 -6.80 -2.81
C THR A 173 -12.45 -7.93 -2.11
N LYS A 174 -11.76 -7.62 -1.00
CA LYS A 174 -11.03 -8.60 -0.15
C LYS A 174 -9.89 -9.33 -0.87
N GLU A 175 -9.39 -8.79 -1.96
CA GLU A 175 -8.21 -9.33 -2.66
C GLU A 175 -6.95 -9.28 -1.78
N ASP A 176 -6.85 -8.27 -0.93
CA ASP A 176 -5.79 -8.11 0.07
C ASP A 176 -5.91 -9.18 1.18
N PHE A 177 -7.10 -9.39 1.70
CA PHE A 177 -7.36 -10.43 2.70
C PHE A 177 -6.91 -11.81 2.22
N VAL A 178 -7.27 -12.19 0.98
CA VAL A 178 -6.85 -13.46 0.38
C VAL A 178 -5.33 -13.50 0.21
N PHE A 179 -4.71 -12.41 -0.21
CA PHE A 179 -3.26 -12.33 -0.35
C PHE A 179 -2.55 -12.53 1.01
N TRP A 180 -3.09 -11.96 2.11
CA TRP A 180 -2.57 -12.19 3.45
C TRP A 180 -2.68 -13.66 3.87
N LEU A 181 -3.81 -14.31 3.60
CA LEU A 181 -3.99 -15.74 3.87
C LEU A 181 -3.00 -16.60 3.10
N MET A 182 -2.70 -16.27 1.84
CA MET A 182 -1.69 -16.99 1.05
C MET A 182 -0.31 -16.89 1.68
N LEU A 183 0.10 -15.72 2.17
CA LEU A 183 1.40 -15.52 2.82
C LEU A 183 1.48 -16.28 4.16
N LEU A 184 0.43 -16.21 4.99
CA LEU A 184 0.33 -16.95 6.24
C LEU A 184 0.38 -18.46 6.02
N ASN A 185 -0.29 -18.97 4.98
CA ASN A 185 -0.25 -20.38 4.60
C ASN A 185 1.17 -20.85 4.18
N LYS A 186 2.03 -19.93 3.79
CA LYS A 186 3.46 -20.17 3.52
C LYS A 186 4.35 -19.91 4.73
N ASN A 187 3.76 -19.87 5.94
CA ASN A 187 4.42 -19.64 7.24
C ASN A 187 5.07 -18.25 7.40
N TYR A 188 4.70 -17.26 6.58
CA TYR A 188 5.07 -15.87 6.83
C TYR A 188 4.15 -15.28 7.88
N LYS A 189 4.67 -14.35 8.69
CA LYS A 189 3.96 -13.73 9.80
C LYS A 189 3.90 -12.23 9.59
N PHE A 190 2.83 -11.60 10.08
CA PHE A 190 2.65 -10.15 10.04
C PHE A 190 2.95 -9.57 11.42
N TYR A 191 3.98 -8.76 11.52
CA TYR A 191 4.42 -8.14 12.76
C TYR A 191 3.91 -6.71 12.85
N ALA A 192 3.33 -6.38 14.00
CA ALA A 192 2.74 -5.08 14.26
C ALA A 192 3.77 -4.08 14.74
N TYR A 193 3.79 -2.91 14.13
CA TYR A 193 4.40 -1.72 14.68
C TYR A 193 3.28 -0.80 15.18
N ASP A 194 3.01 -0.79 16.49
CA ASP A 194 1.88 -0.07 17.09
C ASP A 194 2.12 1.45 17.10
N SER A 195 2.07 2.04 15.93
CA SER A 195 2.11 3.49 15.70
C SER A 195 1.17 3.85 14.57
N ASN A 196 0.38 4.92 14.73
CA ASN A 196 -0.55 5.41 13.71
C ASN A 196 0.21 6.17 12.64
N LEU A 197 0.67 5.46 11.62
CA LEU A 197 1.48 6.01 10.53
C LEU A 197 0.73 6.11 9.20
N THR A 198 -0.55 5.77 9.20
CA THR A 198 -1.43 5.82 8.03
C THR A 198 -2.76 6.45 8.43
N ASN A 199 -3.30 7.29 7.58
CA ASN A 199 -4.69 7.73 7.62
C ASN A 199 -5.44 6.97 6.52
N TRP A 200 -6.33 6.08 6.91
CA TRP A 200 -7.26 5.41 6.01
C TRP A 200 -8.50 6.28 5.81
N THR A 201 -8.83 6.57 4.57
CA THR A 201 -9.94 7.47 4.24
C THR A 201 -11.23 6.69 4.03
N ASP A 202 -12.21 6.88 4.93
CA ASP A 202 -13.58 6.40 4.73
C ASP A 202 -14.28 7.31 3.70
N SER A 203 -14.15 6.94 2.43
CA SER A 203 -14.78 7.65 1.32
C SER A 203 -16.07 6.95 0.91
N LYS A 204 -17.08 7.73 0.51
CA LYS A 204 -18.40 7.21 0.05
C LYS A 204 -18.32 6.23 -1.12
N ASN A 205 -17.18 6.18 -1.80
CA ASN A 205 -16.88 5.29 -2.93
C ASN A 205 -15.77 4.28 -2.58
N SER A 206 -15.51 4.00 -1.31
CA SER A 206 -14.69 2.85 -0.91
C SER A 206 -15.45 1.55 -1.26
N LEU A 207 -14.76 0.63 -1.91
CA LEU A 207 -15.31 -0.70 -2.25
C LEU A 207 -15.40 -1.59 -1.02
#